data_b11e1b908bd2b787f040eb503196f06d
#
_entry.id   b11e1b908bd2b787f040eb503196f06d
#
_cell.length_a   1.000
_cell.length_b   1.000
_cell.length_c   1.000
_cell.angle_alpha   90.00
_cell.angle_beta   90.00
_cell.angle_gamma   90.00
#
_symmetry.space_group_name_H-M   'P 1'
#
loop_
_entity.id
_entity.type
_entity.pdbx_description
1 polymer ?
#
loop_
_entity_poly.entity_id
_entity_poly.type
_entity_poly.pdbx_seq_one_letter_code
_entity_poly.pdbx_strand_id
1 'polypeptide(L)'
;MIQLDEARRKELKHLRRKSKDKKVYVKLSTILMLDAQYTPTQIEECLGVDVSTVYRYAKDYQEKELTDYLLDNHVNYSGKLSQEQELQLTKEVAENLYLSAKEVAAYILLEFGVPYTDKGVVKLLHRLGFSYKKTKQVPAKAKSEAQQAFVEELNDLLEKEPDTVIYFNDGVHPQHNTRPEYGWILKGQDYEMPSNPGRARINITGALNAREVTDVIAVEHDAVNAQSTIAVWEAAEKRHPGKQIVHICDNARYYRCKLIEQWLKDHPRTKVKYLPSYSPNLNLIERLWKFMRKEVINSFYYETKEAFRRSILNFFQNIGQYHSALTSLLTLNFRVVAAT
;
A
#
# COMPACT_ATOMS: atom_id res chain seq x y z
N MET A 1 43.24 -39.71 0.92
CA MET A 1 43.30 -39.17 2.27
C MET A 1 43.69 -37.69 2.17
N ILE A 2 43.01 -36.81 2.82
CA ILE A 2 43.36 -35.37 2.82
C ILE A 2 44.45 -35.16 3.85
N GLN A 3 45.57 -34.55 3.44
CA GLN A 3 46.67 -34.13 4.32
C GLN A 3 46.94 -32.66 4.01
N LEU A 4 46.84 -31.80 5.03
CA LEU A 4 47.07 -30.37 4.92
C LEU A 4 48.41 -29.99 5.57
N ASP A 5 49.15 -29.11 4.90
CA ASP A 5 50.28 -28.46 5.56
C ASP A 5 49.81 -27.49 6.68
N GLU A 6 50.74 -26.99 7.49
CA GLU A 6 50.41 -26.17 8.63
C GLU A 6 49.82 -24.81 8.22
N ALA A 7 50.30 -24.27 7.10
CA ALA A 7 49.80 -22.97 6.59
C ALA A 7 48.35 -23.11 6.11
N ARG A 8 48.07 -24.12 5.34
CA ARG A 8 46.69 -24.38 4.82
C ARG A 8 45.72 -24.70 5.93
N ARG A 9 46.17 -25.47 6.93
CA ARG A 9 45.37 -25.77 8.12
C ARG A 9 45.00 -24.52 8.92
N LYS A 10 45.94 -23.56 9.08
CA LYS A 10 45.67 -22.26 9.70
C LYS A 10 44.68 -21.42 8.89
N GLU A 11 44.87 -21.38 7.60
CA GLU A 11 43.97 -20.66 6.67
C GLU A 11 42.53 -21.18 6.75
N LEU A 12 42.31 -22.49 6.62
CA LEU A 12 40.98 -23.09 6.69
C LEU A 12 40.32 -22.87 8.06
N LYS A 13 41.09 -22.98 9.15
CA LYS A 13 40.58 -22.67 10.50
C LYS A 13 40.17 -21.21 10.62
N HIS A 14 40.91 -20.27 10.03
CA HIS A 14 40.58 -18.86 10.04
C HIS A 14 39.30 -18.58 9.23
N LEU A 15 39.21 -19.09 8.00
CA LEU A 15 38.02 -18.97 7.17
C LEU A 15 36.78 -19.56 7.83
N ARG A 16 36.89 -20.72 8.47
CA ARG A 16 35.81 -21.36 9.21
C ARG A 16 35.28 -20.46 10.34
N ARG A 17 36.17 -19.82 11.12
CA ARG A 17 35.80 -18.93 12.22
C ARG A 17 35.08 -17.66 11.73
N LYS A 18 35.46 -17.15 10.57
CA LYS A 18 34.86 -15.96 9.95
C LYS A 18 33.56 -16.24 9.19
N SER A 19 33.34 -17.50 8.80
CA SER A 19 32.16 -17.83 8.00
C SER A 19 30.87 -17.68 8.79
N LYS A 20 29.94 -16.90 8.24
CA LYS A 20 28.54 -16.82 8.69
C LYS A 20 27.63 -17.79 7.92
N ASP A 21 28.10 -18.36 6.83
CA ASP A 21 27.40 -19.34 6.01
C ASP A 21 27.58 -20.75 6.60
N LYS A 22 26.46 -21.38 6.95
CA LYS A 22 26.44 -22.74 7.52
C LYS A 22 27.06 -23.76 6.56
N LYS A 23 26.84 -23.64 5.27
CA LYS A 23 27.33 -24.57 4.25
C LYS A 23 28.85 -24.49 4.11
N VAL A 24 29.38 -23.25 4.05
CA VAL A 24 30.83 -22.99 4.05
C VAL A 24 31.48 -23.52 5.32
N TYR A 25 30.86 -23.27 6.47
CA TYR A 25 31.33 -23.77 7.77
C TYR A 25 31.43 -25.31 7.77
N VAL A 26 30.39 -26.00 7.26
CA VAL A 26 30.35 -27.47 7.17
C VAL A 26 31.40 -27.97 6.20
N LYS A 27 31.52 -27.39 5.00
CA LYS A 27 32.56 -27.75 4.00
C LYS A 27 33.97 -27.68 4.61
N LEU A 28 34.31 -26.56 5.25
CA LEU A 28 35.61 -26.36 5.88
C LEU A 28 35.85 -27.28 7.09
N SER A 29 34.80 -27.52 7.90
CA SER A 29 34.90 -28.48 9.01
C SER A 29 35.13 -29.88 8.55
N THR A 30 34.49 -30.35 7.47
CA THR A 30 34.68 -31.65 6.88
C THR A 30 36.13 -31.86 6.46
N ILE A 31 36.74 -30.90 5.77
CA ILE A 31 38.14 -31.00 5.31
C ILE A 31 39.11 -31.04 6.52
N LEU A 32 38.90 -30.19 7.52
CA LEU A 32 39.72 -30.17 8.74
C LEU A 32 39.60 -31.46 9.56
N MET A 33 38.44 -32.11 9.59
CA MET A 33 38.20 -33.37 10.27
C MET A 33 38.85 -34.53 9.52
N LEU A 34 38.77 -34.53 8.19
CA LEU A 34 39.48 -35.53 7.34
C LEU A 34 40.99 -35.42 7.51
N ASP A 35 41.56 -34.23 7.59
CA ASP A 35 42.96 -33.97 7.88
C ASP A 35 43.35 -34.49 9.28
N ALA A 36 42.45 -34.37 10.27
CA ALA A 36 42.62 -34.90 11.62
C ALA A 36 42.29 -36.40 11.76
N GLN A 37 42.21 -37.13 10.62
CA GLN A 37 42.01 -38.59 10.53
C GLN A 37 40.64 -39.08 11.04
N TYR A 38 39.63 -38.24 11.13
CA TYR A 38 38.27 -38.71 11.38
C TYR A 38 37.73 -39.52 10.18
N THR A 39 37.01 -40.59 10.49
CA THR A 39 36.33 -41.37 9.45
C THR A 39 35.11 -40.63 8.92
N PRO A 40 34.68 -40.90 7.67
CA PRO A 40 33.46 -40.30 7.12
C PRO A 40 32.22 -40.50 8.00
N THR A 41 32.06 -41.65 8.63
CA THR A 41 30.98 -41.96 9.57
C THR A 41 31.00 -41.04 10.79
N GLN A 42 32.19 -40.83 11.37
CA GLN A 42 32.36 -39.90 12.52
C GLN A 42 32.05 -38.46 12.12
N ILE A 43 32.40 -38.09 10.89
CA ILE A 43 32.08 -36.73 10.36
C ILE A 43 30.56 -36.54 10.16
N GLU A 44 29.88 -37.59 9.68
CA GLU A 44 28.42 -37.63 9.56
C GLU A 44 27.76 -37.42 10.95
N GLU A 45 28.20 -38.18 11.94
CA GLU A 45 27.69 -38.04 13.31
C GLU A 45 27.92 -36.62 13.90
N CYS A 46 29.11 -36.02 13.66
CA CYS A 46 29.48 -34.72 14.22
C CYS A 46 28.83 -33.55 13.49
N LEU A 47 28.69 -33.60 12.13
CA LEU A 47 28.25 -32.46 11.33
C LEU A 47 26.85 -32.64 10.76
N GLY A 48 26.24 -33.81 10.88
CA GLY A 48 24.92 -34.12 10.35
C GLY A 48 24.85 -34.07 8.82
N VAL A 49 25.94 -34.50 8.16
CA VAL A 49 26.03 -34.57 6.70
C VAL A 49 26.28 -36.03 6.29
N ASP A 50 25.53 -36.49 5.30
CA ASP A 50 25.64 -37.83 4.77
C ASP A 50 27.08 -38.18 4.30
N VAL A 51 27.51 -39.44 4.51
CA VAL A 51 28.83 -39.95 4.13
C VAL A 51 29.16 -39.68 2.65
N SER A 52 28.18 -39.79 1.76
CA SER A 52 28.33 -39.45 0.34
C SER A 52 28.70 -37.98 0.12
N THR A 53 28.15 -37.10 0.95
CA THR A 53 28.48 -35.67 0.95
C THR A 53 29.90 -35.42 1.46
N VAL A 54 30.36 -36.14 2.47
CA VAL A 54 31.76 -36.07 2.94
C VAL A 54 32.72 -36.40 1.81
N TYR A 55 32.48 -37.50 1.10
CA TYR A 55 33.33 -37.88 -0.04
C TYR A 55 33.27 -36.83 -1.17
N ARG A 56 32.13 -36.29 -1.48
CA ARG A 56 32.00 -35.24 -2.47
C ARG A 56 32.77 -33.98 -2.07
N TYR A 57 32.68 -33.53 -0.84
CA TYR A 57 33.44 -32.40 -0.37
C TYR A 57 34.96 -32.64 -0.40
N ALA A 58 35.40 -33.85 -0.06
CA ALA A 58 36.80 -34.22 -0.15
C ALA A 58 37.31 -34.18 -1.61
N LYS A 59 36.53 -34.71 -2.55
CA LYS A 59 36.84 -34.69 -3.97
C LYS A 59 36.88 -33.29 -4.53
N ASP A 60 35.81 -32.48 -4.27
CA ASP A 60 35.71 -31.10 -4.73
C ASP A 60 36.88 -30.25 -4.21
N TYR A 61 37.32 -30.48 -2.98
CA TYR A 61 38.46 -29.75 -2.38
C TYR A 61 39.79 -30.12 -3.05
N GLN A 62 39.96 -31.33 -3.55
CA GLN A 62 41.17 -31.77 -4.27
C GLN A 62 41.20 -31.28 -5.71
N GLU A 63 40.03 -31.12 -6.35
CA GLU A 63 39.92 -30.81 -7.77
C GLU A 63 39.75 -29.31 -8.06
N LYS A 64 39.33 -28.48 -7.08
CA LYS A 64 38.99 -27.08 -7.26
C LYS A 64 39.90 -26.14 -6.45
N GLU A 65 40.08 -24.92 -6.97
CA GLU A 65 40.67 -23.83 -6.18
C GLU A 65 39.79 -23.53 -4.96
N LEU A 66 40.40 -23.06 -3.86
CA LEU A 66 39.68 -22.83 -2.61
C LEU A 66 38.51 -21.86 -2.73
N THR A 67 38.67 -20.81 -3.53
CA THR A 67 37.63 -19.86 -3.84
C THR A 67 36.40 -20.54 -4.47
N ASP A 68 36.65 -21.38 -5.46
CA ASP A 68 35.60 -22.11 -6.20
C ASP A 68 34.96 -23.20 -5.34
N TYR A 69 35.78 -23.87 -4.51
CA TYR A 69 35.29 -24.84 -3.54
C TYR A 69 34.31 -24.21 -2.54
N LEU A 70 34.56 -22.98 -2.09
CA LEU A 70 33.72 -22.28 -1.13
C LEU A 70 32.47 -21.65 -1.75
N LEU A 71 32.51 -21.36 -3.06
CA LEU A 71 31.33 -20.86 -3.77
C LEU A 71 30.18 -21.88 -3.68
N ASP A 72 29.00 -21.41 -3.43
CA ASP A 72 27.79 -22.21 -3.55
C ASP A 72 27.33 -22.20 -5.01
N ASN A 73 27.88 -23.13 -5.81
CA ASN A 73 27.46 -23.32 -7.20
C ASN A 73 26.10 -24.03 -7.30
N HIS A 74 25.26 -23.94 -6.26
CA HIS A 74 23.90 -24.42 -6.36
C HIS A 74 23.16 -23.51 -7.33
N VAL A 75 23.09 -23.91 -8.60
CA VAL A 75 22.17 -23.33 -9.57
C VAL A 75 20.77 -23.52 -8.98
N ASN A 76 20.22 -22.46 -8.42
CA ASN A 76 18.84 -22.48 -7.96
C ASN A 76 17.97 -22.95 -9.13
N TYR A 77 17.04 -23.85 -8.83
CA TYR A 77 16.07 -24.30 -9.82
C TYR A 77 15.41 -23.09 -10.51
N SER A 78 15.80 -22.82 -11.74
CA SER A 78 15.36 -21.67 -12.52
C SER A 78 13.92 -21.79 -13.03
N GLY A 79 13.28 -22.93 -12.78
CA GLY A 79 11.92 -23.20 -13.28
C GLY A 79 11.94 -24.01 -14.59
N LYS A 80 10.77 -24.15 -15.20
CA LYS A 80 10.59 -24.91 -16.44
C LYS A 80 10.77 -24.05 -17.69
N LEU A 81 10.76 -22.74 -17.58
CA LEU A 81 10.91 -21.78 -18.67
C LEU A 81 12.39 -21.41 -18.86
N SER A 82 12.79 -21.17 -20.09
CA SER A 82 14.08 -20.56 -20.42
C SER A 82 14.10 -19.09 -20.03
N GLN A 83 15.28 -18.47 -19.95
CA GLN A 83 15.41 -17.03 -19.67
C GLN A 83 14.66 -16.17 -20.69
N GLU A 84 14.69 -16.53 -21.96
CA GLU A 84 13.97 -15.84 -23.03
C GLU A 84 12.45 -15.93 -22.84
N GLN A 85 11.94 -17.11 -22.51
CA GLN A 85 10.52 -17.34 -22.22
C GLN A 85 10.07 -16.58 -20.97
N GLU A 86 10.91 -16.50 -19.92
CA GLU A 86 10.62 -15.71 -18.73
C GLU A 86 10.59 -14.21 -19.05
N LEU A 87 11.48 -13.71 -19.90
CA LEU A 87 11.47 -12.32 -20.34
C LEU A 87 10.21 -11.99 -21.15
N GLN A 88 9.83 -12.88 -22.08
CA GLN A 88 8.61 -12.73 -22.87
C GLN A 88 7.36 -12.75 -21.99
N LEU A 89 7.29 -13.71 -21.05
CA LEU A 89 6.18 -13.76 -20.08
C LEU A 89 6.10 -12.50 -19.21
N THR A 90 7.25 -12.00 -18.76
CA THR A 90 7.32 -10.78 -17.96
C THR A 90 6.75 -9.58 -18.72
N LYS A 91 7.12 -9.44 -19.99
CA LYS A 91 6.59 -8.38 -20.87
C LYS A 91 5.08 -8.54 -21.06
N GLU A 92 4.63 -9.72 -21.40
CA GLU A 92 3.21 -10.01 -21.63
C GLU A 92 2.35 -9.69 -20.40
N VAL A 93 2.75 -10.17 -19.20
CA VAL A 93 1.98 -9.93 -17.96
C VAL A 93 2.08 -8.48 -17.49
N ALA A 94 3.11 -7.74 -17.88
CA ALA A 94 3.22 -6.31 -17.60
C ALA A 94 2.30 -5.46 -18.48
N GLU A 95 2.10 -5.84 -19.72
CA GLU A 95 1.29 -5.13 -20.71
C GLU A 95 -0.18 -5.53 -20.65
N ASN A 96 -0.49 -6.79 -20.30
CA ASN A 96 -1.83 -7.35 -20.27
C ASN A 96 -2.24 -7.78 -18.85
N LEU A 97 -3.47 -7.43 -18.47
CA LEU A 97 -4.00 -7.75 -17.15
C LEU A 97 -4.59 -9.17 -17.13
N TYR A 98 -3.92 -10.07 -16.44
CA TYR A 98 -4.42 -11.41 -16.12
C TYR A 98 -5.09 -11.41 -14.75
N LEU A 99 -6.32 -11.90 -14.67
CA LEU A 99 -7.11 -11.87 -13.44
C LEU A 99 -6.83 -13.08 -12.53
N SER A 100 -6.24 -14.14 -13.08
CA SER A 100 -5.96 -15.38 -12.35
C SER A 100 -4.67 -16.06 -12.80
N ALA A 101 -4.06 -16.84 -11.90
CA ALA A 101 -2.93 -17.69 -12.23
C ALA A 101 -3.27 -18.75 -13.29
N LYS A 102 -4.54 -19.15 -13.38
CA LYS A 102 -5.02 -20.11 -14.39
C LYS A 102 -4.94 -19.53 -15.80
N GLU A 103 -5.28 -18.26 -15.98
CA GLU A 103 -5.15 -17.58 -17.28
C GLU A 103 -3.68 -17.49 -17.72
N VAL A 104 -2.78 -17.15 -16.78
CA VAL A 104 -1.32 -17.13 -17.07
C VAL A 104 -0.81 -18.54 -17.38
N ALA A 105 -1.29 -19.59 -16.69
CA ALA A 105 -0.93 -20.97 -16.99
C ALA A 105 -1.39 -21.38 -18.40
N ALA A 106 -2.59 -20.95 -18.80
CA ALA A 106 -3.09 -21.20 -20.15
C ALA A 106 -2.25 -20.49 -21.22
N TYR A 107 -1.84 -19.25 -20.99
CA TYR A 107 -0.93 -18.53 -21.86
C TYR A 107 0.43 -19.26 -22.00
N ILE A 108 1.05 -19.66 -20.88
CA ILE A 108 2.33 -20.37 -20.88
C ILE A 108 2.22 -21.68 -21.68
N LEU A 109 1.11 -22.40 -21.50
CA LEU A 109 0.89 -23.66 -22.23
C LEU A 109 0.74 -23.42 -23.73
N LEU A 110 -0.04 -22.40 -24.11
CA LEU A 110 -0.33 -22.07 -25.51
C LEU A 110 0.92 -21.57 -26.24
N GLU A 111 1.65 -20.65 -25.62
CA GLU A 111 2.77 -19.95 -26.24
C GLU A 111 4.08 -20.75 -26.18
N PHE A 112 4.34 -21.41 -25.05
CA PHE A 112 5.62 -22.11 -24.82
C PHE A 112 5.50 -23.64 -24.80
N GLY A 113 4.28 -24.19 -24.83
CA GLY A 113 4.05 -25.62 -24.73
C GLY A 113 4.39 -26.23 -23.36
N VAL A 114 4.59 -25.42 -22.33
CA VAL A 114 5.05 -25.85 -21.01
C VAL A 114 3.90 -25.88 -20.00
N PRO A 115 3.52 -27.05 -19.48
CA PRO A 115 2.41 -27.10 -18.51
C PRO A 115 2.84 -26.63 -17.12
N TYR A 116 2.04 -25.74 -16.53
CA TYR A 116 2.17 -25.27 -15.15
C TYR A 116 0.88 -25.51 -14.37
N THR A 117 1.02 -25.77 -13.07
CA THR A 117 -0.10 -25.70 -12.13
C THR A 117 -0.29 -24.26 -11.66
N ASP A 118 -1.50 -23.89 -11.21
CA ASP A 118 -1.80 -22.55 -10.69
C ASP A 118 -0.83 -22.14 -9.56
N LYS A 119 -0.54 -23.08 -8.63
CA LYS A 119 0.45 -22.85 -7.55
C LYS A 119 1.86 -22.61 -8.08
N GLY A 120 2.22 -23.31 -9.17
CA GLY A 120 3.51 -23.15 -9.85
C GLY A 120 3.63 -21.77 -10.50
N VAL A 121 2.56 -21.30 -11.16
CA VAL A 121 2.50 -19.97 -11.77
C VAL A 121 2.59 -18.88 -10.71
N VAL A 122 1.89 -19.01 -9.58
CA VAL A 122 1.99 -18.03 -8.49
C VAL A 122 3.43 -17.87 -8.00
N LYS A 123 4.15 -19.00 -7.81
CA LYS A 123 5.57 -18.96 -7.43
C LYS A 123 6.45 -18.33 -8.51
N LEU A 124 6.20 -18.64 -9.77
CA LEU A 124 6.90 -18.06 -10.91
C LEU A 124 6.68 -16.54 -10.96
N LEU A 125 5.43 -16.07 -10.91
CA LEU A 125 5.10 -14.65 -10.94
C LEU A 125 5.73 -13.88 -9.77
N HIS A 126 5.74 -14.43 -8.55
CA HIS A 126 6.43 -13.80 -7.42
C HIS A 126 7.94 -13.70 -7.67
N ARG A 127 8.56 -14.73 -8.24
CA ARG A 127 9.99 -14.72 -8.60
C ARG A 127 10.31 -13.67 -9.68
N LEU A 128 9.40 -13.47 -10.63
CA LEU A 128 9.49 -12.45 -11.67
C LEU A 128 9.10 -11.03 -11.17
N GLY A 129 8.81 -10.87 -9.87
CA GLY A 129 8.54 -9.57 -9.26
C GLY A 129 7.07 -9.11 -9.30
N PHE A 130 6.15 -9.95 -9.77
CA PHE A 130 4.73 -9.65 -9.75
C PHE A 130 4.10 -9.92 -8.39
N SER A 131 3.05 -9.15 -8.07
CA SER A 131 2.21 -9.38 -6.90
C SER A 131 0.75 -9.26 -7.28
N TYR A 132 -0.10 -10.14 -6.75
CA TYR A 132 -1.54 -10.08 -6.97
C TYR A 132 -2.14 -8.91 -6.21
N LYS A 133 -2.68 -7.92 -6.92
CA LYS A 133 -3.22 -6.67 -6.36
C LYS A 133 -4.55 -6.32 -7.00
N LYS A 134 -5.41 -5.65 -6.23
CA LYS A 134 -6.61 -5.04 -6.78
C LYS A 134 -6.24 -3.89 -7.71
N THR A 135 -6.86 -3.85 -8.90
CA THR A 135 -6.73 -2.71 -9.83
C THR A 135 -7.25 -1.43 -9.19
N LYS A 136 -6.66 -0.31 -9.56
CA LYS A 136 -7.10 1.03 -9.12
C LYS A 136 -7.86 1.70 -10.24
N GLN A 137 -9.05 2.20 -9.93
CA GLN A 137 -9.78 3.06 -10.85
C GLN A 137 -9.10 4.43 -10.89
N VAL A 138 -8.87 4.93 -12.08
CA VAL A 138 -8.42 6.29 -12.36
C VAL A 138 -9.43 6.97 -13.27
N PRO A 139 -9.72 8.27 -13.08
CA PRO A 139 -10.65 8.96 -13.94
C PRO A 139 -10.10 9.06 -15.38
N ALA A 140 -10.82 8.50 -16.35
CA ALA A 140 -10.39 8.45 -17.74
C ALA A 140 -10.16 9.83 -18.41
N LYS A 141 -10.70 10.91 -17.81
CA LYS A 141 -10.58 12.28 -18.30
C LYS A 141 -9.67 13.16 -17.45
N ALA A 142 -8.87 12.57 -16.55
CA ALA A 142 -7.92 13.31 -15.73
C ALA A 142 -6.79 13.89 -16.60
N LYS A 143 -6.46 15.17 -16.39
CA LYS A 143 -5.36 15.86 -17.07
C LYS A 143 -4.20 16.05 -16.09
N SER A 144 -3.08 15.42 -16.34
CA SER A 144 -1.89 15.46 -15.46
C SER A 144 -1.35 16.89 -15.31
N GLU A 145 -1.30 17.65 -16.40
CA GLU A 145 -0.78 19.02 -16.38
C GLU A 145 -1.62 19.94 -15.48
N ALA A 146 -2.96 19.82 -15.57
CA ALA A 146 -3.86 20.61 -14.72
C ALA A 146 -3.74 20.21 -13.23
N GLN A 147 -3.51 18.93 -12.95
CA GLN A 147 -3.27 18.46 -11.58
C GLN A 147 -1.94 18.96 -11.05
N GLN A 148 -0.88 18.92 -11.86
CA GLN A 148 0.44 19.42 -11.49
C GLN A 148 0.39 20.91 -11.19
N ALA A 149 -0.19 21.71 -12.09
CA ALA A 149 -0.36 23.15 -11.89
C ALA A 149 -1.13 23.47 -10.61
N PHE A 150 -2.20 22.72 -10.32
CA PHE A 150 -2.95 22.91 -9.07
C PHE A 150 -2.10 22.60 -7.82
N VAL A 151 -1.28 21.54 -7.86
CA VAL A 151 -0.42 21.18 -6.72
C VAL A 151 0.64 22.26 -6.49
N GLU A 152 1.25 22.80 -7.56
CA GLU A 152 2.21 23.89 -7.49
C GLU A 152 1.56 25.16 -6.90
N GLU A 153 0.38 25.56 -7.41
CA GLU A 153 -0.36 26.69 -6.87
C GLU A 153 -0.79 26.51 -5.40
N LEU A 154 -1.12 25.29 -4.98
CA LEU A 154 -1.43 24.99 -3.59
C LEU A 154 -0.21 25.11 -2.69
N ASN A 155 0.95 24.60 -3.13
CA ASN A 155 2.20 24.72 -2.39
C ASN A 155 2.62 26.19 -2.27
N ASP A 156 2.50 26.96 -3.35
CA ASP A 156 2.74 28.41 -3.34
C ASP A 156 1.83 29.13 -2.34
N LEU A 157 0.55 28.79 -2.31
CA LEU A 157 -0.41 29.36 -1.34
C LEU A 157 -0.03 29.01 0.11
N LEU A 158 0.38 27.77 0.34
CA LEU A 158 0.82 27.29 1.64
C LEU A 158 2.10 27.98 2.13
N GLU A 159 3.03 28.29 1.26
CA GLU A 159 4.32 28.90 1.58
C GLU A 159 4.22 30.42 1.70
N LYS A 160 3.53 31.06 0.76
CA LYS A 160 3.47 32.54 0.66
C LYS A 160 2.43 33.18 1.57
N GLU A 161 1.39 32.42 1.96
CA GLU A 161 0.29 32.92 2.80
C GLU A 161 0.14 32.06 4.07
N PRO A 162 1.10 32.10 5.02
CA PRO A 162 1.09 31.23 6.20
C PRO A 162 -0.11 31.47 7.14
N ASP A 163 -0.66 32.68 7.15
CA ASP A 163 -1.81 33.06 7.98
C ASP A 163 -3.16 32.74 7.35
N THR A 164 -3.18 32.42 6.04
CA THR A 164 -4.41 32.06 5.33
C THR A 164 -4.82 30.63 5.71
N VAL A 165 -6.08 30.48 6.13
CA VAL A 165 -6.67 29.18 6.44
C VAL A 165 -7.14 28.53 5.16
N ILE A 166 -6.76 27.29 4.93
CA ILE A 166 -7.10 26.56 3.70
C ILE A 166 -7.94 25.34 4.07
N TYR A 167 -9.16 25.27 3.58
CA TYR A 167 -10.08 24.17 3.80
C TYR A 167 -10.36 23.40 2.52
N PHE A 168 -10.21 22.07 2.55
CA PHE A 168 -10.73 21.15 1.54
C PHE A 168 -12.17 20.82 1.86
N ASN A 169 -13.09 21.03 0.90
CA ASN A 169 -14.52 20.88 1.10
C ASN A 169 -15.08 19.72 0.26
N ASP A 170 -16.04 19.02 0.82
CA ASP A 170 -16.78 17.96 0.11
C ASP A 170 -18.05 17.58 0.89
N GLY A 171 -18.99 16.93 0.17
CA GLY A 171 -20.18 16.33 0.76
C GLY A 171 -20.07 14.82 0.83
N VAL A 172 -20.50 14.22 1.94
CA VAL A 172 -20.54 12.78 2.10
C VAL A 172 -21.94 12.29 2.49
N HIS A 173 -22.33 11.12 1.94
CA HIS A 173 -23.65 10.53 2.10
C HIS A 173 -23.55 9.10 2.68
N PRO A 174 -23.15 8.95 3.97
CA PRO A 174 -23.11 7.63 4.60
C PRO A 174 -24.50 6.98 4.61
N GLN A 175 -24.55 5.73 4.17
CA GLN A 175 -25.78 4.92 4.18
C GLN A 175 -25.82 4.08 5.45
N HIS A 176 -26.99 3.98 6.07
CA HIS A 176 -27.24 3.10 7.20
C HIS A 176 -27.31 1.64 6.72
N ASN A 177 -26.14 1.11 6.45
CA ASN A 177 -25.97 -0.28 6.02
C ASN A 177 -24.61 -0.79 6.46
N THR A 178 -24.57 -2.02 6.95
CA THR A 178 -23.33 -2.70 7.31
C THR A 178 -22.53 -2.98 6.04
N ARG A 179 -21.25 -2.60 6.05
CA ARG A 179 -20.29 -2.88 4.96
C ARG A 179 -19.25 -3.85 5.48
N PRO A 180 -19.26 -5.11 5.01
CA PRO A 180 -18.26 -6.09 5.44
C PRO A 180 -16.87 -5.67 4.94
N GLU A 181 -15.87 -5.90 5.78
CA GLU A 181 -14.44 -5.68 5.50
C GLU A 181 -13.66 -6.96 5.82
N TYR A 182 -12.41 -7.00 5.40
CA TYR A 182 -11.54 -8.12 5.73
C TYR A 182 -11.16 -8.10 7.22
N GLY A 183 -11.28 -9.24 7.88
CA GLY A 183 -10.91 -9.44 9.28
C GLY A 183 -10.19 -10.78 9.49
N TRP A 184 -9.60 -10.95 10.65
CA TRP A 184 -9.04 -12.25 11.05
C TRP A 184 -10.17 -13.16 11.53
N ILE A 185 -10.47 -14.18 10.74
CA ILE A 185 -11.52 -15.18 11.01
C ILE A 185 -10.85 -16.55 11.06
N LEU A 186 -11.29 -17.40 12.00
CA LEU A 186 -10.73 -18.74 12.14
C LEU A 186 -10.94 -19.55 10.86
N LYS A 187 -9.92 -20.24 10.41
CA LYS A 187 -9.95 -21.02 9.15
C LYS A 187 -11.11 -22.02 9.17
N GLY A 188 -11.94 -21.96 8.12
CA GLY A 188 -13.12 -22.81 7.98
C GLY A 188 -14.37 -22.29 8.69
N GLN A 189 -14.33 -21.06 9.22
CA GLN A 189 -15.49 -20.38 9.79
C GLN A 189 -15.81 -19.12 9.00
N ASP A 190 -17.06 -18.68 9.09
CA ASP A 190 -17.54 -17.39 8.58
C ASP A 190 -17.89 -16.50 9.77
N TYR A 191 -17.76 -15.19 9.60
CA TYR A 191 -18.21 -14.20 10.55
C TYR A 191 -19.41 -13.45 9.94
N GLU A 192 -20.60 -13.83 10.36
CA GLU A 192 -21.85 -13.24 9.88
C GLU A 192 -22.15 -11.93 10.62
N MET A 193 -22.53 -10.90 9.87
CA MET A 193 -22.92 -9.61 10.42
C MET A 193 -24.36 -9.27 9.99
N PRO A 194 -25.21 -8.79 10.91
CA PRO A 194 -26.51 -8.25 10.54
C PRO A 194 -26.35 -7.10 9.54
N SER A 195 -27.32 -6.92 8.67
CA SER A 195 -27.33 -5.82 7.70
C SER A 195 -28.68 -5.12 7.68
N ASN A 196 -28.66 -3.83 7.38
CA ASN A 196 -29.85 -3.02 7.16
C ASN A 196 -30.16 -2.86 5.66
N PRO A 197 -31.39 -2.50 5.26
CA PRO A 197 -31.77 -2.34 3.85
C PRO A 197 -30.99 -1.26 3.09
N GLY A 198 -30.25 -0.38 3.77
CA GLY A 198 -29.40 0.65 3.18
C GLY A 198 -30.12 1.85 2.56
N ARG A 199 -31.45 1.98 2.75
CA ARG A 199 -32.24 3.08 2.20
C ARG A 199 -32.06 4.40 2.95
N ALA A 200 -31.86 4.33 4.28
CA ALA A 200 -31.63 5.51 5.10
C ALA A 200 -30.18 6.00 4.94
N ARG A 201 -30.00 7.30 4.82
CA ARG A 201 -28.69 7.95 4.78
C ARG A 201 -28.71 9.21 5.61
N ILE A 202 -27.54 9.72 5.93
CA ILE A 202 -27.33 11.09 6.41
C ILE A 202 -26.50 11.86 5.39
N ASN A 203 -26.67 13.18 5.36
CA ASN A 203 -25.92 14.02 4.43
C ASN A 203 -25.08 14.98 5.27
N ILE A 204 -23.78 14.97 5.05
CA ILE A 204 -22.83 15.80 5.78
C ILE A 204 -22.06 16.64 4.77
N THR A 205 -22.04 17.94 4.96
CA THR A 205 -21.10 18.83 4.28
C THR A 205 -19.94 19.09 5.21
N GLY A 206 -18.71 18.91 4.72
CA GLY A 206 -17.52 19.05 5.54
C GLY A 206 -16.45 19.94 4.94
N ALA A 207 -15.61 20.48 5.84
CA ALA A 207 -14.39 21.19 5.51
C ALA A 207 -13.25 20.69 6.42
N LEU A 208 -12.12 20.38 5.83
CA LEU A 208 -10.90 19.89 6.49
C LEU A 208 -9.78 20.92 6.30
N ASN A 209 -9.21 21.41 7.37
CA ASN A 209 -8.09 22.34 7.32
C ASN A 209 -6.82 21.60 6.81
N ALA A 210 -6.16 22.20 5.82
CA ALA A 210 -4.95 21.63 5.21
C ALA A 210 -3.73 21.62 6.15
N ARG A 211 -3.71 22.51 7.15
CA ARG A 211 -2.58 22.68 8.08
C ARG A 211 -2.82 22.00 9.43
N GLU A 212 -4.09 21.87 9.83
CA GLU A 212 -4.48 21.29 11.12
C GLU A 212 -5.50 20.16 10.87
N VAL A 213 -5.03 18.92 10.87
CA VAL A 213 -5.82 17.74 10.48
C VAL A 213 -7.00 17.44 11.40
N THR A 214 -7.03 18.00 12.59
CA THR A 214 -8.14 17.89 13.55
C THR A 214 -9.10 19.07 13.50
N ASP A 215 -8.74 20.14 12.78
CA ASP A 215 -9.66 21.24 12.51
C ASP A 215 -10.59 20.86 11.34
N VAL A 216 -11.65 20.15 11.70
CA VAL A 216 -12.68 19.68 10.79
C VAL A 216 -14.01 20.33 11.16
N ILE A 217 -14.69 20.85 10.17
CA ILE A 217 -16.08 21.28 10.24
C ILE A 217 -16.92 20.23 9.53
N ALA A 218 -17.87 19.62 10.22
CA ALA A 218 -18.78 18.64 9.65
C ALA A 218 -20.20 18.98 10.14
N VAL A 219 -21.06 19.32 9.20
CA VAL A 219 -22.44 19.73 9.48
C VAL A 219 -23.40 18.81 8.74
N GLU A 220 -24.35 18.25 9.48
CA GLU A 220 -25.43 17.45 8.93
C GLU A 220 -26.54 18.33 8.39
N HIS A 221 -27.08 17.98 7.24
CA HIS A 221 -28.17 18.66 6.57
C HIS A 221 -29.14 17.66 5.93
N ASP A 222 -30.34 18.13 5.57
CA ASP A 222 -31.31 17.32 4.81
C ASP A 222 -30.79 17.04 3.40
N ALA A 223 -30.05 17.96 2.80
CA ALA A 223 -29.43 17.82 1.50
C ALA A 223 -28.08 18.55 1.40
N VAL A 224 -27.15 18.04 0.64
CA VAL A 224 -25.94 18.75 0.24
C VAL A 224 -26.26 19.68 -0.92
N ASN A 225 -26.19 21.00 -0.67
CA ASN A 225 -26.53 22.04 -1.62
C ASN A 225 -25.77 23.36 -1.28
N ALA A 226 -26.10 24.47 -1.94
CA ALA A 226 -25.46 25.74 -1.71
C ALA A 226 -25.68 26.27 -0.29
N GLN A 227 -26.86 26.08 0.31
CA GLN A 227 -27.15 26.52 1.69
C GLN A 227 -26.31 25.72 2.70
N SER A 228 -26.20 24.40 2.51
CA SER A 228 -25.33 23.58 3.38
C SER A 228 -23.85 23.94 3.24
N THR A 229 -23.43 24.36 2.05
CA THR A 229 -22.07 24.87 1.80
C THR A 229 -21.84 26.19 2.55
N ILE A 230 -22.76 27.15 2.44
CA ILE A 230 -22.68 28.43 3.13
C ILE A 230 -22.60 28.21 4.63
N ALA A 231 -23.43 27.36 5.22
CA ALA A 231 -23.39 27.04 6.63
C ALA A 231 -22.02 26.56 7.12
N VAL A 232 -21.33 25.74 6.33
CA VAL A 232 -19.96 25.30 6.64
C VAL A 232 -18.96 26.45 6.53
N TRP A 233 -19.09 27.31 5.53
CA TRP A 233 -18.21 28.47 5.34
C TRP A 233 -18.38 29.53 6.41
N GLU A 234 -19.61 29.81 6.84
CA GLU A 234 -19.91 30.67 7.99
C GLU A 234 -19.30 30.10 9.29
N ALA A 235 -19.39 28.77 9.47
CA ALA A 235 -18.75 28.11 10.60
C ALA A 235 -17.21 28.24 10.56
N ALA A 236 -16.61 28.21 9.37
CA ALA A 236 -15.19 28.46 9.19
C ALA A 236 -14.80 29.90 9.51
N GLU A 237 -15.57 30.90 9.05
CA GLU A 237 -15.35 32.30 9.37
C GLU A 237 -15.48 32.61 10.87
N LYS A 238 -16.46 31.97 11.52
CA LYS A 238 -16.65 32.07 12.97
C LYS A 238 -15.50 31.45 13.77
N ARG A 239 -14.93 30.34 13.25
CA ARG A 239 -13.80 29.64 13.89
C ARG A 239 -12.49 30.40 13.75
N HIS A 240 -12.33 31.15 12.65
CA HIS A 240 -11.12 31.92 12.34
C HIS A 240 -11.41 33.41 12.13
N PRO A 241 -11.77 34.13 13.20
CA PRO A 241 -12.12 35.54 13.10
C PRO A 241 -10.93 36.38 12.58
N GLY A 242 -11.21 37.25 11.61
CA GLY A 242 -10.19 38.13 11.01
C GLY A 242 -9.24 37.51 10.01
N LYS A 243 -9.19 36.18 9.87
CA LYS A 243 -8.30 35.52 8.91
C LYS A 243 -8.88 35.45 7.51
N GLN A 244 -8.00 35.41 6.49
CA GLN A 244 -8.36 35.02 5.15
C GLN A 244 -8.61 33.50 5.11
N ILE A 245 -9.63 33.08 4.37
CA ILE A 245 -9.99 31.68 4.24
C ILE A 245 -10.09 31.32 2.75
N VAL A 246 -9.46 30.23 2.37
CA VAL A 246 -9.56 29.67 1.02
C VAL A 246 -10.22 28.31 1.09
N HIS A 247 -11.39 28.17 0.46
CA HIS A 247 -12.07 26.90 0.32
C HIS A 247 -11.71 26.24 -0.99
N ILE A 248 -11.12 25.04 -0.92
CA ILE A 248 -10.83 24.19 -2.09
C ILE A 248 -12.02 23.26 -2.26
N CYS A 249 -12.71 23.38 -3.40
CA CYS A 249 -13.93 22.65 -3.73
C CYS A 249 -13.79 21.88 -5.05
N ASP A 250 -14.56 20.83 -5.23
CA ASP A 250 -14.73 20.23 -6.54
C ASP A 250 -15.57 21.13 -7.48
N ASN A 251 -15.86 20.63 -8.68
CA ASN A 251 -16.64 21.37 -9.66
C ASN A 251 -18.15 21.14 -9.57
N ALA A 252 -18.68 20.70 -8.41
CA ALA A 252 -20.11 20.51 -8.24
C ALA A 252 -20.87 21.84 -8.41
N ARG A 253 -22.05 21.76 -9.05
CA ARG A 253 -22.85 22.93 -9.42
C ARG A 253 -23.23 23.81 -8.22
N TYR A 254 -23.42 23.22 -7.04
CA TYR A 254 -23.79 23.93 -5.84
C TYR A 254 -22.67 24.83 -5.27
N TYR A 255 -21.40 24.63 -5.68
CA TYR A 255 -20.29 25.53 -5.38
C TYR A 255 -20.16 26.71 -6.37
N ARG A 256 -20.89 26.65 -7.51
CA ARG A 256 -20.77 27.63 -8.61
C ARG A 256 -22.09 28.31 -8.98
N CYS A 257 -23.04 28.35 -8.06
CA CYS A 257 -24.33 28.95 -8.31
C CYS A 257 -24.38 30.42 -7.87
N LYS A 258 -25.39 31.17 -8.37
CA LYS A 258 -25.60 32.58 -8.06
C LYS A 258 -25.68 32.87 -6.57
N LEU A 259 -26.23 31.96 -5.74
CA LEU A 259 -26.29 32.10 -4.31
C LEU A 259 -24.90 32.18 -3.66
N ILE A 260 -23.99 31.31 -4.09
CA ILE A 260 -22.59 31.30 -3.64
C ILE A 260 -21.86 32.58 -4.10
N GLU A 261 -22.05 32.98 -5.36
CA GLU A 261 -21.44 34.20 -5.89
C GLU A 261 -21.91 35.46 -5.12
N GLN A 262 -23.19 35.52 -4.78
CA GLN A 262 -23.72 36.63 -3.97
C GLN A 262 -23.14 36.61 -2.56
N TRP A 263 -23.14 35.45 -1.90
CA TRP A 263 -22.60 35.29 -0.55
C TRP A 263 -21.11 35.70 -0.49
N LEU A 264 -20.31 35.31 -1.46
CA LEU A 264 -18.88 35.67 -1.53
C LEU A 264 -18.64 37.18 -1.67
N LYS A 265 -19.54 37.95 -2.29
CA LYS A 265 -19.44 39.42 -2.37
C LYS A 265 -19.55 40.06 -0.99
N ASP A 266 -20.38 39.50 -0.15
CA ASP A 266 -20.62 40.00 1.21
C ASP A 266 -19.56 39.48 2.21
N HIS A 267 -18.75 38.49 1.79
CA HIS A 267 -17.72 37.83 2.61
C HIS A 267 -16.32 37.91 1.97
N PRO A 268 -15.69 39.12 1.88
CA PRO A 268 -14.46 39.35 1.12
C PRO A 268 -13.22 38.61 1.67
N ARG A 269 -13.30 38.10 2.91
CA ARG A 269 -12.24 37.30 3.51
C ARG A 269 -12.23 35.84 3.00
N THR A 270 -13.30 35.40 2.37
CA THR A 270 -13.49 34.04 1.92
C THR A 270 -13.31 33.97 0.40
N LYS A 271 -12.43 33.10 -0.05
CA LYS A 271 -12.17 32.81 -1.46
C LYS A 271 -12.41 31.34 -1.76
N VAL A 272 -12.75 31.05 -3.03
CA VAL A 272 -12.93 29.65 -3.48
C VAL A 272 -11.91 29.35 -4.56
N LYS A 273 -11.23 28.20 -4.42
CA LYS A 273 -10.36 27.60 -5.42
C LYS A 273 -10.94 26.26 -5.85
N TYR A 274 -11.02 26.03 -7.13
CA TYR A 274 -11.61 24.80 -7.65
C TYR A 274 -10.55 23.78 -8.02
N LEU A 275 -10.80 22.53 -7.67
CA LEU A 275 -10.01 21.38 -8.13
C LEU A 275 -10.08 21.23 -9.65
N PRO A 276 -9.03 20.75 -10.30
CA PRO A 276 -9.12 20.34 -11.69
C PRO A 276 -10.22 19.30 -11.87
N SER A 277 -10.89 19.35 -13.02
CA SER A 277 -11.95 18.39 -13.32
C SER A 277 -11.43 16.96 -13.27
N TYR A 278 -12.26 16.04 -12.78
CA TYR A 278 -11.91 14.62 -12.64
C TYR A 278 -10.68 14.33 -11.75
N SER A 279 -10.48 15.11 -10.70
CA SER A 279 -9.31 14.99 -9.82
C SER A 279 -9.65 14.77 -8.34
N PRO A 280 -10.47 13.76 -7.99
CA PRO A 280 -10.82 13.48 -6.59
C PRO A 280 -9.59 13.09 -5.74
N ASN A 281 -8.52 12.58 -6.38
CA ASN A 281 -7.24 12.28 -5.73
C ASN A 281 -6.56 13.51 -5.11
N LEU A 282 -6.92 14.72 -5.56
CA LEU A 282 -6.41 15.99 -5.02
C LEU A 282 -7.31 16.57 -3.91
N ASN A 283 -8.48 15.99 -3.65
CA ASN A 283 -9.31 16.44 -2.53
C ASN A 283 -8.93 15.71 -1.25
N LEU A 284 -8.24 16.41 -0.34
CA LEU A 284 -7.71 15.84 0.90
C LEU A 284 -8.81 15.26 1.80
N ILE A 285 -9.98 15.89 1.85
CA ILE A 285 -11.10 15.48 2.71
C ILE A 285 -11.66 14.09 2.31
N GLU A 286 -11.47 13.64 1.07
CA GLU A 286 -11.84 12.30 0.63
C GLU A 286 -11.12 11.19 1.42
N ARG A 287 -9.88 11.47 1.87
CA ARG A 287 -9.13 10.54 2.74
C ARG A 287 -9.74 10.50 4.14
N LEU A 288 -10.21 11.63 4.65
CA LEU A 288 -10.93 11.71 5.93
C LEU A 288 -12.25 10.91 5.86
N TRP A 289 -13.00 11.02 4.77
CA TRP A 289 -14.23 10.22 4.59
C TRP A 289 -13.96 8.71 4.57
N LYS A 290 -12.86 8.29 3.95
CA LYS A 290 -12.44 6.87 3.96
C LYS A 290 -12.07 6.42 5.37
N PHE A 291 -11.35 7.25 6.11
CA PHE A 291 -10.96 6.98 7.48
C PHE A 291 -12.19 6.88 8.39
N MET A 292 -13.09 7.87 8.34
CA MET A 292 -14.36 7.83 9.07
C MET A 292 -15.15 6.54 8.79
N ARG A 293 -15.27 6.15 7.51
CA ARG A 293 -15.98 4.91 7.16
C ARG A 293 -15.34 3.68 7.80
N LYS A 294 -14.02 3.63 7.81
CA LYS A 294 -13.27 2.53 8.43
C LYS A 294 -13.49 2.48 9.95
N GLU A 295 -13.48 3.62 10.60
CA GLU A 295 -13.53 3.70 12.07
C GLU A 295 -14.96 3.50 12.63
N VAL A 296 -16.00 3.92 11.88
CA VAL A 296 -17.35 3.95 12.44
C VAL A 296 -18.46 3.37 11.57
N ILE A 297 -18.14 2.84 10.39
CA ILE A 297 -19.17 2.28 9.48
C ILE A 297 -18.85 0.84 9.08
N ASN A 298 -17.63 0.62 8.58
CA ASN A 298 -17.24 -0.68 8.04
C ASN A 298 -17.13 -1.72 9.16
N SER A 299 -17.79 -2.85 8.97
CA SER A 299 -17.89 -3.93 9.96
C SER A 299 -18.55 -3.54 11.31
N PHE A 300 -19.35 -2.47 11.31
CA PHE A 300 -20.21 -2.10 12.43
C PHE A 300 -21.68 -2.25 12.04
N TYR A 301 -22.48 -2.86 12.94
CA TYR A 301 -23.94 -2.92 12.81
C TYR A 301 -24.58 -1.92 13.75
N TYR A 302 -25.50 -1.15 13.23
CA TYR A 302 -26.32 -0.21 14.01
C TYR A 302 -27.79 -0.58 13.81
N GLU A 303 -28.46 -0.92 14.88
CA GLU A 303 -29.87 -1.33 14.83
C GLU A 303 -30.77 -0.21 14.32
N THR A 304 -30.50 1.04 14.76
CA THR A 304 -31.32 2.21 14.41
C THR A 304 -30.53 3.25 13.62
N LYS A 305 -31.24 4.06 12.81
CA LYS A 305 -30.65 5.20 12.10
C LYS A 305 -30.06 6.22 13.08
N GLU A 306 -30.69 6.42 14.23
CA GLU A 306 -30.26 7.34 15.29
C GLU A 306 -28.92 6.90 15.91
N ALA A 307 -28.74 5.61 16.17
CA ALA A 307 -27.47 5.06 16.64
C ALA A 307 -26.36 5.25 15.60
N PHE A 308 -26.65 4.96 14.34
CA PHE A 308 -25.75 5.17 13.21
C PHE A 308 -25.35 6.65 13.08
N ARG A 309 -26.35 7.56 13.09
CA ARG A 309 -26.12 9.00 13.05
C ARG A 309 -25.24 9.50 14.20
N ARG A 310 -25.57 9.07 15.43
CA ARG A 310 -24.82 9.43 16.64
C ARG A 310 -23.35 8.98 16.57
N SER A 311 -23.09 7.79 16.09
CA SER A 311 -21.73 7.27 15.93
C SER A 311 -20.89 8.14 15.00
N ILE A 312 -21.45 8.58 13.88
CA ILE A 312 -20.74 9.46 12.94
C ILE A 312 -20.52 10.86 13.52
N LEU A 313 -21.53 11.44 14.13
CA LEU A 313 -21.38 12.78 14.75
C LEU A 313 -20.38 12.77 15.91
N ASN A 314 -20.38 11.71 16.71
CA ASN A 314 -19.44 11.52 17.81
C ASN A 314 -17.98 11.36 17.30
N PHE A 315 -17.78 10.74 16.15
CA PHE A 315 -16.46 10.68 15.49
C PHE A 315 -15.92 12.11 15.25
N PHE A 316 -16.72 13.01 14.68
CA PHE A 316 -16.28 14.38 14.43
C PHE A 316 -16.12 15.21 15.70
N GLN A 317 -17.00 15.04 16.71
CA GLN A 317 -16.88 15.71 17.99
C GLN A 317 -15.59 15.35 18.74
N ASN A 318 -15.13 14.10 18.57
CA ASN A 318 -13.95 13.58 19.24
C ASN A 318 -12.77 13.35 18.27
N ILE A 319 -12.71 14.09 17.17
CA ILE A 319 -11.71 13.86 16.11
C ILE A 319 -10.26 13.99 16.61
N GLY A 320 -10.03 14.76 17.68
CA GLY A 320 -8.72 14.94 18.30
C GLY A 320 -8.07 13.63 18.78
N GLN A 321 -8.87 12.62 19.15
CA GLN A 321 -8.33 11.30 19.54
C GLN A 321 -7.63 10.56 18.40
N TYR A 322 -7.92 10.91 17.15
CA TYR A 322 -7.32 10.33 15.95
C TYR A 322 -6.15 11.16 15.39
N HIS A 323 -5.68 12.18 16.11
CA HIS A 323 -4.65 13.11 15.62
C HIS A 323 -3.45 12.40 14.97
N SER A 324 -2.85 11.43 15.65
CA SER A 324 -1.67 10.71 15.13
C SER A 324 -1.97 9.94 13.83
N ALA A 325 -3.11 9.25 13.77
CA ALA A 325 -3.53 8.52 12.57
C ALA A 325 -3.84 9.48 11.40
N LEU A 326 -4.52 10.59 11.69
CA LEU A 326 -4.87 11.60 10.69
C LEU A 326 -3.64 12.33 10.17
N THR A 327 -2.66 12.67 11.00
CA THR A 327 -1.40 13.28 10.58
C THR A 327 -0.64 12.38 9.60
N SER A 328 -0.62 11.08 9.83
CA SER A 328 -0.01 10.11 8.92
C SER A 328 -0.77 9.97 7.59
N LEU A 329 -2.09 10.08 7.62
CA LEU A 329 -2.97 9.83 6.47
C LEU A 329 -3.20 11.07 5.61
N LEU A 330 -3.41 12.22 6.24
CA LEU A 330 -3.83 13.48 5.60
C LEU A 330 -2.61 14.33 5.20
N THR A 331 -1.65 13.72 4.56
CA THR A 331 -0.49 14.42 4.01
C THR A 331 -0.83 15.13 2.71
N LEU A 332 -0.21 16.28 2.45
CA LEU A 332 -0.37 17.04 1.20
C LEU A 332 0.42 16.44 0.03
N ASN A 333 0.97 15.23 0.19
CA ASN A 333 1.62 14.48 -0.89
C ASN A 333 0.55 13.93 -1.84
N PHE A 334 0.22 14.71 -2.85
CA PHE A 334 -0.74 14.31 -3.87
C PHE A 334 -0.06 13.54 -5.00
N ARG A 335 -0.65 12.42 -5.38
CA ARG A 335 -0.24 11.68 -6.57
C ARG A 335 -0.96 12.25 -7.78
N VAL A 336 -0.23 12.85 -8.69
CA VAL A 336 -0.75 13.23 -10.01
C VAL A 336 -1.07 11.97 -10.81
N VAL A 337 -2.23 11.94 -11.45
CA VAL A 337 -2.73 10.79 -12.22
C VAL A 337 -2.95 11.26 -13.65
N ALA A 338 -2.33 10.57 -14.60
CA ALA A 338 -2.62 10.72 -16.02
C ALA A 338 -3.74 9.76 -16.43
N ALA A 339 -4.59 10.16 -17.38
CA ALA A 339 -5.41 9.22 -18.12
C ALA A 339 -4.47 8.32 -18.94
N THR A 340 -4.63 7.02 -18.83
CA THR A 340 -3.95 6.00 -19.64
C THR A 340 -4.66 5.84 -20.97
#